data_7b408222798996949c5c06d9c973d87a
#
_entry.id   7b408222798996949c5c06d9c973d87a
#
_cell.length_a   1.000
_cell.length_b   1.000
_cell.length_c   1.000
_cell.angle_alpha   90.00
_cell.angle_beta   90.00
_cell.angle_gamma   90.00
#
_symmetry.space_group_name_H-M   'P 1'
#
loop_
_entity.id
_entity.type
_entity.pdbx_description
1 polymer ?
#
loop_
_entity_poly.entity_id
_entity_poly.type
_entity_poly.pdbx_seq_one_letter_code
_entity_poly.pdbx_strand_id
1 'polypeptide(L)'
;MKDGLDRAAERRGTFAGQGEVNAAGEFEVLAISAGEGNGWRFSESVLRESLNLWEGVECFIDHALWSRSVRDLAGVCSAPAWDGERHGVMVRVKAAGPSGGLLETLGRQVLAAEPRPRVGFSADLYFTAQGRKVEKIVRVNSLDVVYNPARGGEFIRALNEKGVEMSEMTDDLKVVEPADSAPGMAAEQQAQMSKYLLDLGLQAARLPAPAECFVRAQFEGKVFEPVELSGAIESARKLVSDLTAGQVVQGVGRVQGMFDSSDQIRAAVDDLFDVPRDESLKGLKVAKLQGIRELYLSLTGDYDFHGGFDRSRALLATSADFTGLVKNALNKIVTNTWDLLGRAGYDWWMNVTVQEHFNTLNSITGTLVGTVGDLPTVDEGAPYTELVVGDSPETASFVKYGGYIPLTLELIDRDETRKLKVYAREMASAGLRKVSKLVAAIFTANAGAGPTMADTGALFNSTAATTAGGHQNLRTTALSAAEWDAVGQAVYNQPMLIKNAAGVYGTGPKMAVSPKYLLVPRALQLTARQIVYPSMERAANIFTENLQRGDPGDVVTVPEWTDATDWAAVVDPRIVPGIYVGERFGLMPEVFIAGDELSPAVFTNDEHRLKVRHFLAVWVNDFRPLHKSNVAG
;
A
#
# COMPACT_ATOMS: atom_id res chain seq x y z
N MET A 1 36.09 18.28 26.41
CA MET A 1 35.66 16.91 26.64
C MET A 1 34.13 16.89 26.58
N LYS A 2 33.57 16.57 25.43
CA LYS A 2 32.16 16.21 25.29
C LYS A 2 32.16 15.07 24.29
N ASP A 3 31.93 13.88 24.82
CA ASP A 3 31.80 12.65 24.04
C ASP A 3 30.52 12.75 23.23
N GLY A 4 30.68 12.99 21.95
CA GLY A 4 29.63 12.75 20.95
C GLY A 4 29.56 11.25 20.70
N LEU A 5 28.69 10.56 21.41
CA LEU A 5 28.23 9.22 21.02
C LEU A 5 27.42 9.35 19.74
N ASP A 6 28.12 9.22 18.62
CA ASP A 6 27.46 8.88 17.34
C ASP A 6 26.77 7.52 17.54
N ARG A 7 25.46 7.56 17.71
CA ARG A 7 24.63 6.35 17.65
C ARG A 7 24.73 5.81 16.22
N ALA A 8 25.54 4.78 16.04
CA ALA A 8 25.51 3.98 14.83
C ALA A 8 24.06 3.55 14.57
N ALA A 9 23.49 4.02 13.46
CA ALA A 9 22.12 3.68 13.10
C ALA A 9 22.08 2.19 12.73
N GLU A 10 21.34 1.38 13.47
CA GLU A 10 21.03 0.01 13.09
C GLU A 10 20.21 0.03 11.80
N ARG A 11 20.67 -0.70 10.79
CA ARG A 11 20.04 -0.75 9.48
C ARG A 11 19.72 -2.19 9.10
N ARG A 12 18.57 -2.39 8.45
CA ARG A 12 18.12 -3.69 7.96
C ARG A 12 18.55 -3.89 6.50
N GLY A 13 19.11 -5.05 6.19
CA GLY A 13 19.47 -5.46 4.82
C GLY A 13 19.23 -6.94 4.59
N THR A 14 18.83 -7.29 3.36
CA THR A 14 18.53 -8.66 2.92
C THR A 14 19.55 -9.11 1.86
N PHE A 15 20.15 -10.29 2.05
CA PHE A 15 21.24 -10.82 1.22
C PHE A 15 21.08 -12.31 0.92
N ALA A 16 21.67 -12.77 -0.18
CA ALA A 16 21.43 -14.08 -0.78
C ALA A 16 22.54 -15.13 -0.59
N GLY A 17 22.17 -16.40 -0.47
CA GLY A 17 23.03 -17.58 -0.32
C GLY A 17 22.39 -18.91 -0.78
N GLN A 18 23.05 -20.08 -0.71
CA GLN A 18 22.67 -21.31 -1.48
C GLN A 18 22.83 -22.66 -0.76
N GLY A 19 22.21 -23.79 -1.28
CA GLY A 19 22.21 -25.05 -0.58
C GLY A 19 21.83 -26.39 -1.21
N GLU A 20 22.01 -27.52 -0.52
CA GLU A 20 21.91 -28.91 -0.94
C GLU A 20 21.12 -29.85 0.01
N VAL A 21 20.44 -30.89 -0.49
CA VAL A 21 19.54 -31.80 0.27
C VAL A 21 20.08 -33.22 0.37
N ASN A 22 19.91 -33.88 1.54
CA ASN A 22 20.07 -35.30 1.73
C ASN A 22 18.72 -36.07 1.72
N ALA A 23 18.76 -37.38 1.87
CA ALA A 23 17.58 -38.25 1.95
C ALA A 23 16.70 -37.95 3.19
N ALA A 24 17.19 -37.20 4.17
CA ALA A 24 16.51 -36.75 5.39
C ALA A 24 16.08 -35.29 5.35
N GLY A 25 16.16 -34.59 4.20
CA GLY A 25 15.75 -33.20 4.06
C GLY A 25 16.71 -32.17 4.66
N GLU A 26 18.01 -32.43 4.70
CA GLU A 26 19.06 -31.49 5.10
C GLU A 26 19.82 -30.92 3.90
N PHE A 27 20.10 -29.60 3.92
CA PHE A 27 20.80 -28.86 2.87
C PHE A 27 22.09 -28.22 3.38
N GLU A 28 23.17 -28.27 2.63
CA GLU A 28 24.33 -27.43 2.88
C GLU A 28 24.25 -26.19 1.98
N VAL A 29 24.30 -24.99 2.60
CA VAL A 29 23.95 -23.72 1.94
C VAL A 29 25.00 -22.65 2.13
N LEU A 30 25.25 -21.86 1.07
CA LEU A 30 25.96 -20.58 1.19
C LEU A 30 24.94 -19.51 1.60
N ALA A 31 24.95 -19.07 2.82
CA ALA A 31 23.98 -18.11 3.34
C ALA A 31 24.24 -16.67 2.88
N ILE A 32 25.50 -16.26 2.77
CA ILE A 32 25.94 -14.95 2.27
C ILE A 32 27.42 -14.99 1.89
N SER A 33 27.82 -14.27 0.81
CA SER A 33 29.21 -14.11 0.42
C SER A 33 29.71 -12.67 0.59
N ALA A 34 31.03 -12.48 0.73
CA ALA A 34 31.66 -11.16 0.85
C ALA A 34 31.50 -10.31 -0.44
N GLY A 35 31.43 -8.97 -0.33
CA GLY A 35 31.33 -8.02 -1.43
C GLY A 35 30.14 -7.04 -1.34
N GLU A 36 29.64 -6.49 -2.46
CA GLU A 36 28.52 -5.53 -2.50
C GLU A 36 27.19 -6.19 -2.85
N GLY A 37 26.12 -5.90 -2.09
CA GLY A 37 24.76 -6.36 -2.34
C GLY A 37 23.73 -5.39 -1.74
N ASN A 38 22.66 -5.09 -2.47
CA ASN A 38 21.62 -4.14 -2.07
C ASN A 38 22.16 -2.77 -1.59
N GLY A 39 23.28 -2.30 -2.20
CA GLY A 39 23.89 -1.03 -1.85
C GLY A 39 24.82 -1.06 -0.62
N TRP A 40 25.06 -2.23 0.00
CA TRP A 40 25.92 -2.42 1.15
C TRP A 40 27.13 -3.29 0.83
N ARG A 41 28.25 -3.02 1.48
CA ARG A 41 29.49 -3.76 1.30
C ARG A 41 29.84 -4.55 2.55
N PHE A 42 29.93 -5.89 2.42
CA PHE A 42 30.32 -6.83 3.47
C PHE A 42 31.75 -7.29 3.25
N SER A 43 32.59 -7.15 4.28
CA SER A 43 33.95 -7.72 4.29
C SER A 43 33.94 -9.14 4.84
N GLU A 44 34.93 -9.94 4.44
CA GLU A 44 35.10 -11.30 4.97
C GLU A 44 35.23 -11.34 6.49
N SER A 45 35.94 -10.36 7.08
CA SER A 45 36.11 -10.27 8.54
C SER A 45 34.77 -10.17 9.27
N VAL A 46 33.86 -9.30 8.77
CA VAL A 46 32.53 -9.09 9.38
C VAL A 46 31.68 -10.35 9.25
N LEU A 47 31.77 -11.07 8.12
CA LEU A 47 31.03 -12.30 7.92
C LEU A 47 31.57 -13.45 8.80
N ARG A 48 32.90 -13.56 8.94
CA ARG A 48 33.52 -14.55 9.84
C ARG A 48 33.17 -14.32 11.31
N GLU A 49 33.13 -13.06 11.75
CA GLU A 49 32.72 -12.71 13.10
C GLU A 49 31.25 -13.01 13.38
N SER A 50 30.40 -13.09 12.35
CA SER A 50 28.98 -13.37 12.48
C SER A 50 28.61 -14.86 12.55
N LEU A 51 29.56 -15.78 12.39
CA LEU A 51 29.27 -17.23 12.27
C LEU A 51 28.34 -17.75 13.36
N ASN A 52 28.59 -17.39 14.61
CA ASN A 52 27.77 -17.86 15.75
C ASN A 52 26.31 -17.36 15.72
N LEU A 53 26.00 -16.34 14.91
CA LEU A 53 24.66 -15.76 14.83
C LEU A 53 23.74 -16.56 13.88
N TRP A 54 24.28 -17.51 13.12
CA TRP A 54 23.55 -18.32 12.15
C TRP A 54 22.99 -19.61 12.72
N GLU A 55 23.42 -20.03 13.90
CA GLU A 55 22.93 -21.24 14.55
C GLU A 55 21.49 -21.05 15.04
N GLY A 56 20.60 -21.94 14.65
CA GLY A 56 19.19 -21.91 15.02
C GLY A 56 18.33 -20.86 14.27
N VAL A 57 18.86 -20.23 13.22
CA VAL A 57 18.12 -19.26 12.41
C VAL A 57 17.06 -19.98 11.59
N GLU A 58 15.83 -19.46 11.61
CA GLU A 58 14.72 -19.99 10.85
C GLU A 58 14.87 -19.68 9.35
N CYS A 59 14.50 -20.67 8.52
CA CYS A 59 14.43 -20.54 7.07
C CYS A 59 12.96 -20.45 6.63
N PHE A 60 12.64 -19.46 5.76
CA PHE A 60 11.29 -19.26 5.24
C PHE A 60 11.28 -19.28 3.70
N ILE A 61 10.10 -19.51 3.12
CA ILE A 61 9.85 -19.31 1.70
C ILE A 61 9.48 -17.84 1.50
N ASP A 62 10.19 -17.15 0.60
CA ASP A 62 10.07 -15.73 0.27
C ASP A 62 10.35 -14.73 1.42
N HIS A 63 10.63 -13.48 1.04
CA HIS A 63 10.79 -12.38 1.99
C HIS A 63 9.44 -11.89 2.51
N ALA A 64 9.29 -11.80 3.83
CA ALA A 64 8.14 -11.14 4.41
C ALA A 64 8.21 -9.62 4.21
N LEU A 65 7.18 -9.03 3.59
CA LEU A 65 7.07 -7.58 3.41
C LEU A 65 6.65 -6.86 4.70
N TRP A 66 5.80 -7.50 5.53
CA TRP A 66 5.24 -6.90 6.75
C TRP A 66 5.35 -7.78 8.00
N SER A 67 5.01 -9.05 7.90
CA SER A 67 5.09 -10.00 9.02
C SER A 67 5.37 -11.41 8.49
N ARG A 68 6.10 -12.23 9.28
CA ARG A 68 6.37 -13.62 8.94
C ARG A 68 5.20 -14.51 9.35
N SER A 69 4.85 -15.43 8.46
CA SER A 69 3.84 -16.45 8.72
C SER A 69 4.50 -17.77 9.10
N VAL A 70 3.96 -18.45 10.10
CA VAL A 70 4.39 -19.83 10.42
C VAL A 70 4.16 -20.81 9.26
N ARG A 71 3.24 -20.49 8.34
CA ARG A 71 2.98 -21.29 7.13
C ARG A 71 4.19 -21.32 6.20
N ASP A 72 4.98 -20.25 6.16
CA ASP A 72 6.12 -20.07 5.27
C ASP A 72 7.42 -20.65 5.86
N LEU A 73 7.37 -21.13 7.11
CA LEU A 73 8.51 -21.78 7.76
C LEU A 73 8.88 -23.05 7.01
N ALA A 74 10.11 -23.09 6.49
CA ALA A 74 10.62 -24.15 5.63
C ALA A 74 11.78 -24.95 6.24
N GLY A 75 12.50 -24.37 7.22
CA GLY A 75 13.63 -25.06 7.83
C GLY A 75 14.28 -24.29 8.95
N VAL A 76 15.35 -24.88 9.51
CA VAL A 76 16.19 -24.27 10.56
C VAL A 76 17.66 -24.46 10.18
N CYS A 77 18.46 -23.41 10.33
CA CYS A 77 19.90 -23.40 10.06
C CYS A 77 20.70 -23.99 11.23
N SER A 78 21.75 -24.72 10.89
CA SER A 78 22.68 -25.31 11.86
C SER A 78 24.10 -25.40 11.28
N ALA A 79 25.09 -25.68 12.13
CA ALA A 79 26.49 -25.91 11.75
C ALA A 79 27.09 -24.81 10.85
N PRO A 80 27.06 -23.54 11.24
CA PRO A 80 27.63 -22.46 10.44
C PRO A 80 29.16 -22.60 10.33
N ALA A 81 29.67 -22.45 9.10
CA ALA A 81 31.09 -22.56 8.79
C ALA A 81 31.51 -21.49 7.77
N TRP A 82 32.80 -21.20 7.70
CA TRP A 82 33.35 -20.32 6.68
C TRP A 82 33.87 -21.10 5.49
N ASP A 83 33.39 -20.77 4.30
CA ASP A 83 33.95 -21.30 3.05
C ASP A 83 34.97 -20.31 2.48
N GLY A 84 36.22 -20.74 2.38
CA GLY A 84 37.33 -19.93 1.86
C GLY A 84 37.37 -19.82 0.34
N GLU A 85 36.77 -20.76 -0.40
CA GLU A 85 36.71 -20.72 -1.86
C GLU A 85 35.57 -19.82 -2.36
N ARG A 86 34.44 -19.86 -1.67
CA ARG A 86 33.25 -19.04 -1.99
C ARG A 86 33.21 -17.72 -1.26
N HIS A 87 34.21 -17.47 -0.41
CA HIS A 87 34.31 -16.27 0.42
C HIS A 87 33.01 -15.93 1.18
N GLY A 88 32.41 -16.94 1.81
CA GLY A 88 31.09 -16.78 2.40
C GLY A 88 30.78 -17.67 3.60
N VAL A 89 29.63 -17.45 4.21
CA VAL A 89 29.10 -18.22 5.32
C VAL A 89 28.27 -19.38 4.78
N MET A 90 28.68 -20.58 5.11
CA MET A 90 27.96 -21.84 4.86
C MET A 90 27.16 -22.21 6.08
N VAL A 91 25.94 -22.71 5.88
CA VAL A 91 25.11 -23.28 6.95
C VAL A 91 24.44 -24.57 6.45
N ARG A 92 24.00 -25.43 7.34
CA ARG A 92 23.13 -26.56 7.03
C ARG A 92 21.71 -26.15 7.33
N VAL A 93 20.81 -26.31 6.36
CA VAL A 93 19.38 -26.08 6.52
C VAL A 93 18.67 -27.42 6.60
N LYS A 94 18.04 -27.70 7.71
CA LYS A 94 17.18 -28.87 7.89
C LYS A 94 15.75 -28.49 7.60
N ALA A 95 15.11 -29.17 6.65
CA ALA A 95 13.72 -28.94 6.32
C ALA A 95 12.82 -29.17 7.55
N ALA A 96 12.02 -28.19 7.91
CA ALA A 96 11.13 -28.22 9.07
C ALA A 96 9.96 -27.24 8.86
N GLY A 97 8.84 -27.49 9.52
CA GLY A 97 7.65 -26.65 9.42
C GLY A 97 6.75 -26.97 8.22
N PRO A 98 5.65 -26.22 8.06
CA PRO A 98 4.64 -26.49 7.02
C PRO A 98 5.16 -26.42 5.59
N SER A 99 6.16 -25.56 5.30
CA SER A 99 6.82 -25.43 4.00
C SER A 99 8.10 -26.26 3.85
N GLY A 100 8.45 -27.11 4.82
CA GLY A 100 9.64 -27.95 4.76
C GLY A 100 9.63 -28.92 3.57
N GLY A 101 8.49 -29.54 3.25
CA GLY A 101 8.34 -30.38 2.08
C GLY A 101 8.49 -29.64 0.75
N LEU A 102 8.12 -28.37 0.69
CA LEU A 102 8.33 -27.50 -0.46
C LEU A 102 9.82 -27.21 -0.65
N LEU A 103 10.53 -26.87 0.43
CA LEU A 103 11.97 -26.64 0.43
C LEU A 103 12.71 -27.90 -0.06
N GLU A 104 12.34 -29.07 0.43
CA GLU A 104 12.95 -30.35 0.03
C GLU A 104 12.74 -30.64 -1.46
N THR A 105 11.51 -30.50 -1.95
CA THR A 105 11.17 -30.72 -3.35
C THR A 105 11.89 -29.73 -4.26
N LEU A 106 11.87 -28.44 -3.91
CA LEU A 106 12.52 -27.39 -4.68
C LEU A 106 14.04 -27.58 -4.74
N GLY A 107 14.67 -27.90 -3.60
CA GLY A 107 16.11 -28.14 -3.54
C GLY A 107 16.56 -29.28 -4.44
N ARG A 108 15.86 -30.42 -4.42
CA ARG A 108 16.14 -31.55 -5.31
C ARG A 108 15.97 -31.17 -6.79
N GLN A 109 14.94 -30.43 -7.14
CA GLN A 109 14.68 -29.97 -8.51
C GLN A 109 15.75 -29.00 -9.00
N VAL A 110 16.15 -28.03 -8.17
CA VAL A 110 17.18 -27.03 -8.50
C VAL A 110 18.54 -27.72 -8.73
N LEU A 111 18.89 -28.70 -7.91
CA LEU A 111 20.16 -29.45 -8.03
C LEU A 111 20.20 -30.38 -9.25
N ALA A 112 19.05 -30.92 -9.65
CA ALA A 112 18.94 -31.83 -10.81
C ALA A 112 18.77 -31.10 -12.15
N ALA A 113 18.50 -29.80 -12.15
CA ALA A 113 18.19 -29.06 -13.37
C ALA A 113 19.44 -28.51 -14.06
N GLU A 114 19.54 -28.68 -15.39
CA GLU A 114 20.54 -28.02 -16.25
C GLU A 114 19.83 -27.32 -17.42
N PRO A 115 19.93 -25.95 -17.52
CA PRO A 115 20.61 -25.04 -16.60
C PRO A 115 19.86 -24.85 -15.28
N ARG A 116 20.58 -24.60 -14.19
CA ARG A 116 19.99 -24.41 -12.86
C ARG A 116 19.10 -23.17 -12.82
N PRO A 117 17.88 -23.26 -12.28
CA PRO A 117 17.01 -22.11 -12.11
C PRO A 117 17.62 -21.10 -11.10
N ARG A 118 17.31 -19.82 -11.26
CA ARG A 118 17.81 -18.74 -10.39
C ARG A 118 17.07 -18.68 -9.05
N VAL A 119 17.07 -19.79 -8.33
CA VAL A 119 16.49 -19.90 -6.98
C VAL A 119 17.63 -20.11 -6.00
N GLY A 120 17.61 -19.39 -4.89
CA GLY A 120 18.62 -19.49 -3.85
C GLY A 120 18.17 -18.85 -2.55
N PHE A 121 19.12 -18.52 -1.68
CA PHE A 121 18.81 -18.02 -0.35
C PHE A 121 19.18 -16.54 -0.20
N SER A 122 18.46 -15.83 0.63
CA SER A 122 18.68 -14.43 0.97
C SER A 122 18.58 -14.23 2.48
N ALA A 123 19.61 -13.64 3.08
CA ALA A 123 19.66 -13.40 4.51
C ALA A 123 19.00 -12.06 4.88
N ASP A 124 18.15 -12.07 5.90
CA ASP A 124 17.61 -10.86 6.54
C ASP A 124 18.44 -10.54 7.78
N LEU A 125 19.18 -9.43 7.74
CA LEU A 125 20.22 -9.09 8.71
C LEU A 125 19.98 -7.74 9.37
N TYR A 126 20.22 -7.65 10.68
CA TYR A 126 20.48 -6.39 11.37
C TYR A 126 21.98 -6.16 11.51
N PHE A 127 22.48 -5.00 11.07
CA PHE A 127 23.89 -4.66 11.09
C PHE A 127 24.12 -3.18 11.37
N THR A 128 25.32 -2.85 11.85
CA THR A 128 25.84 -1.49 11.92
C THR A 128 26.71 -1.20 10.71
N ALA A 129 26.67 0.05 10.21
CA ALA A 129 27.43 0.42 9.02
C ALA A 129 27.93 1.86 9.11
N GLN A 130 29.12 2.11 8.55
CA GLN A 130 29.67 3.44 8.33
C GLN A 130 29.63 3.74 6.81
N GLY A 131 28.83 4.70 6.40
CA GLY A 131 28.55 4.94 4.98
C GLY A 131 27.84 3.74 4.34
N ARG A 132 28.48 3.13 3.34
CA ARG A 132 27.98 1.90 2.68
C ARG A 132 28.72 0.62 3.14
N LYS A 133 29.68 0.72 4.06
CA LYS A 133 30.45 -0.41 4.56
C LYS A 133 29.82 -0.91 5.85
N VAL A 134 29.50 -2.20 5.90
CA VAL A 134 29.02 -2.88 7.10
C VAL A 134 30.20 -3.08 8.05
N GLU A 135 30.04 -2.67 9.29
CA GLU A 135 31.05 -2.80 10.34
C GLU A 135 30.83 -4.06 11.20
N LYS A 136 29.57 -4.38 11.50
CA LYS A 136 29.23 -5.54 12.32
C LYS A 136 27.81 -6.01 12.03
N ILE A 137 27.61 -7.32 11.93
CA ILE A 137 26.29 -7.95 11.94
C ILE A 137 25.88 -8.14 13.40
N VAL A 138 24.74 -7.57 13.78
CA VAL A 138 24.22 -7.61 15.15
C VAL A 138 23.31 -8.83 15.35
N ARG A 139 22.51 -9.15 14.34
CA ARG A 139 21.56 -10.26 14.38
C ARG A 139 21.25 -10.76 12.97
N VAL A 140 21.05 -12.07 12.84
CA VAL A 140 20.45 -12.71 11.67
C VAL A 140 18.99 -12.99 12.01
N ASN A 141 18.06 -12.43 11.24
CA ASN A 141 16.62 -12.61 11.48
C ASN A 141 16.10 -13.89 10.84
N SER A 142 16.55 -14.17 9.62
CA SER A 142 16.14 -15.34 8.87
C SER A 142 17.04 -15.57 7.67
N LEU A 143 16.94 -16.77 7.12
CA LEU A 143 17.47 -17.14 5.83
C LEU A 143 16.30 -17.53 4.93
N ASP A 144 16.05 -16.80 3.85
CA ASP A 144 14.83 -16.93 3.04
C ASP A 144 15.14 -17.51 1.67
N VAL A 145 14.32 -18.46 1.20
CA VAL A 145 14.39 -19.00 -0.16
C VAL A 145 13.76 -17.99 -1.12
N VAL A 146 14.50 -17.51 -2.11
CA VAL A 146 14.05 -16.45 -3.02
C VAL A 146 14.41 -16.71 -4.47
N TYR A 147 13.67 -16.10 -5.40
CA TYR A 147 14.00 -16.06 -6.80
C TYR A 147 15.01 -14.93 -7.09
N ASN A 148 16.06 -15.23 -7.86
CA ASN A 148 17.10 -14.30 -8.29
C ASN A 148 17.75 -13.55 -7.09
N PRO A 149 18.40 -14.25 -6.17
CA PRO A 149 19.03 -13.68 -4.99
C PRO A 149 20.05 -12.59 -5.36
N ALA A 150 20.11 -11.49 -4.59
CA ALA A 150 20.88 -10.29 -4.89
C ALA A 150 22.42 -10.55 -4.96
N ARG A 151 22.90 -11.72 -4.53
CA ARG A 151 24.31 -12.06 -4.49
C ARG A 151 24.64 -13.49 -4.90
N GLY A 152 24.16 -13.90 -6.05
CA GLY A 152 24.66 -15.13 -6.70
C GLY A 152 24.64 -16.37 -5.79
N GLY A 153 23.69 -16.43 -4.90
CA GLY A 153 23.48 -17.57 -4.07
C GLY A 153 23.09 -18.82 -4.90
N GLU A 154 23.74 -20.01 -4.78
CA GLU A 154 23.48 -21.29 -5.49
C GLU A 154 23.32 -22.45 -4.52
N PHE A 155 22.55 -23.48 -4.82
CA PHE A 155 22.49 -24.75 -4.09
C PHE A 155 23.79 -25.55 -4.31
N ILE A 156 24.48 -26.06 -3.27
CA ILE A 156 25.79 -26.68 -3.39
C ILE A 156 25.71 -28.22 -3.45
N ARG A 157 25.08 -28.89 -2.50
CA ARG A 157 24.93 -30.39 -2.53
C ARG A 157 23.91 -30.91 -1.50
N ALA A 158 23.44 -32.18 -1.69
CA ALA A 158 22.58 -32.91 -0.76
C ALA A 158 23.42 -33.83 0.17
N LEU A 159 23.04 -33.92 1.45
CA LEU A 159 23.74 -34.78 2.44
C LEU A 159 22.90 -36.03 2.73
N ASN A 160 23.53 -37.22 2.74
CA ASN A 160 22.91 -38.46 3.21
C ASN A 160 23.10 -38.64 4.72
N GLU A 161 22.23 -39.44 5.39
CA GLU A 161 22.27 -39.69 6.84
C GLU A 161 23.65 -40.14 7.40
N LYS A 162 24.61 -40.52 6.54
CA LYS A 162 25.99 -40.88 6.91
C LYS A 162 27.04 -39.89 6.44
N GLY A 163 26.67 -38.74 5.90
CA GLY A 163 27.64 -37.68 5.51
C GLY A 163 28.56 -38.05 4.33
N VAL A 164 28.16 -39.00 3.46
CA VAL A 164 28.92 -39.39 2.28
C VAL A 164 28.44 -38.62 1.06
N GLU A 165 29.36 -38.01 0.34
CA GLU A 165 29.08 -37.23 -0.88
C GLU A 165 28.49 -38.10 -1.99
N MET A 166 27.38 -37.68 -2.59
CA MET A 166 26.72 -38.37 -3.70
C MET A 166 27.37 -38.10 -5.08
N SER A 167 28.49 -37.38 -5.12
CA SER A 167 29.19 -37.06 -6.38
C SER A 167 30.08 -38.20 -6.92
N GLU A 168 30.33 -39.24 -6.12
CA GLU A 168 31.20 -40.35 -6.54
C GLU A 168 30.46 -41.57 -7.12
N MET A 169 29.12 -41.56 -7.22
CA MET A 169 28.35 -42.72 -7.71
C MET A 169 28.01 -42.71 -9.20
N THR A 170 28.52 -41.78 -9.98
CA THR A 170 28.23 -41.73 -11.44
C THR A 170 29.35 -42.25 -12.34
N ASP A 171 30.53 -42.57 -11.81
CA ASP A 171 31.68 -42.94 -12.66
C ASP A 171 32.03 -44.44 -12.72
N ASP A 172 31.27 -45.34 -12.05
CA ASP A 172 31.53 -46.79 -12.05
C ASP A 172 30.44 -47.65 -12.70
N LEU A 173 29.69 -47.14 -13.65
CA LEU A 173 28.90 -47.96 -14.55
C LEU A 173 29.73 -48.35 -15.78
N LYS A 174 30.72 -49.21 -15.58
CA LYS A 174 31.28 -50.01 -16.67
C LYS A 174 30.18 -50.89 -17.24
N VAL A 175 29.93 -50.67 -18.53
CA VAL A 175 29.12 -51.55 -19.38
C VAL A 175 29.60 -52.97 -19.21
N VAL A 176 28.81 -53.81 -18.55
CA VAL A 176 28.92 -55.26 -18.60
C VAL A 176 28.01 -55.70 -19.74
N GLU A 177 28.62 -56.25 -20.82
CA GLU A 177 27.88 -56.91 -21.88
C GLU A 177 26.98 -58.02 -21.31
N PRO A 178 25.76 -58.23 -21.85
CA PRO A 178 24.79 -59.16 -21.29
C PRO A 178 25.21 -60.59 -21.52
N ALA A 179 25.46 -61.29 -20.42
CA ALA A 179 25.46 -62.73 -20.45
C ALA A 179 24.04 -63.24 -20.62
N ASP A 180 23.85 -64.13 -21.56
CA ASP A 180 22.63 -64.88 -21.88
C ASP A 180 21.86 -65.34 -20.63
N SER A 181 20.73 -64.67 -20.36
CA SER A 181 19.74 -65.15 -19.39
C SER A 181 18.41 -65.43 -20.10
N ALA A 182 17.84 -66.57 -19.75
CA ALA A 182 16.70 -67.21 -20.38
C ALA A 182 15.50 -66.30 -20.70
N PRO A 183 14.82 -66.44 -21.84
CA PRO A 183 13.84 -65.48 -22.37
C PRO A 183 12.53 -65.34 -21.59
N GLY A 184 12.32 -66.08 -20.51
CA GLY A 184 11.10 -66.00 -19.69
C GLY A 184 11.17 -64.99 -18.55
N MET A 185 12.33 -64.76 -17.91
CA MET A 185 12.46 -63.88 -16.77
C MET A 185 12.50 -62.39 -17.15
N ALA A 186 13.00 -62.06 -18.33
CA ALA A 186 13.05 -60.69 -18.83
C ALA A 186 11.66 -60.13 -19.19
N ALA A 187 10.76 -60.95 -19.69
CA ALA A 187 9.40 -60.57 -20.08
C ALA A 187 8.49 -60.27 -18.85
N GLU A 188 8.63 -61.06 -17.77
CA GLU A 188 7.88 -60.82 -16.53
C GLU A 188 8.35 -59.56 -15.81
N GLN A 189 9.67 -59.29 -15.79
CA GLN A 189 10.23 -58.07 -15.22
C GLN A 189 9.82 -56.80 -16.01
N GLN A 190 9.81 -56.92 -17.36
CA GLN A 190 9.32 -55.81 -18.21
C GLN A 190 7.83 -55.55 -18.01
N ALA A 191 7.00 -56.56 -17.87
CA ALA A 191 5.57 -56.43 -17.60
C ALA A 191 5.29 -55.79 -16.22
N GLN A 192 6.08 -56.16 -15.19
CA GLN A 192 5.99 -55.55 -13.86
C GLN A 192 6.42 -54.07 -13.89
N MET A 193 7.48 -53.73 -14.61
CA MET A 193 7.96 -52.37 -14.77
C MET A 193 6.92 -51.50 -15.53
N SER A 194 6.33 -52.04 -16.61
CA SER A 194 5.29 -51.34 -17.37
C SER A 194 4.05 -51.09 -16.52
N LYS A 195 3.63 -52.03 -15.69
CA LYS A 195 2.52 -51.83 -14.74
C LYS A 195 2.82 -50.74 -13.72
N TYR A 196 4.03 -50.75 -13.16
CA TYR A 196 4.45 -49.70 -12.21
C TYR A 196 4.47 -48.30 -12.84
N LEU A 197 5.02 -48.19 -14.07
CA LEU A 197 5.05 -46.94 -14.83
C LEU A 197 3.63 -46.45 -15.19
N LEU A 198 2.70 -47.35 -15.51
CA LEU A 198 1.31 -47.02 -15.78
C LEU A 198 0.62 -46.44 -14.54
N ASP A 199 0.76 -47.13 -13.40
CA ASP A 199 0.13 -46.66 -12.16
C ASP A 199 0.72 -45.31 -11.69
N LEU A 200 2.04 -45.14 -11.76
CA LEU A 200 2.71 -43.89 -11.43
C LEU A 200 2.30 -42.74 -12.37
N GLY A 201 2.25 -43.01 -13.69
CA GLY A 201 1.87 -42.03 -14.71
C GLY A 201 0.42 -41.57 -14.56
N LEU A 202 -0.51 -42.48 -14.27
CA LEU A 202 -1.92 -42.17 -14.05
C LEU A 202 -2.16 -41.38 -12.75
N GLN A 203 -1.45 -41.77 -11.66
CA GLN A 203 -1.49 -41.01 -10.41
C GLN A 203 -0.97 -39.57 -10.59
N ALA A 204 0.15 -39.41 -11.29
CA ALA A 204 0.72 -38.08 -11.57
C ALA A 204 -0.16 -37.26 -12.50
N ALA A 205 -0.89 -37.88 -13.43
CA ALA A 205 -1.72 -37.22 -14.43
C ALA A 205 -3.01 -36.60 -13.84
N ARG A 206 -3.52 -37.09 -12.71
CA ARG A 206 -4.77 -36.67 -12.05
C ARG A 206 -5.94 -36.49 -13.03
N LEU A 207 -6.12 -37.49 -13.91
CA LEU A 207 -7.24 -37.48 -14.86
C LEU A 207 -8.57 -37.75 -14.14
N PRO A 208 -9.70 -37.25 -14.65
CA PRO A 208 -11.03 -37.67 -14.20
C PRO A 208 -11.18 -39.21 -14.36
N ALA A 209 -11.89 -39.86 -13.44
CA ALA A 209 -12.00 -41.33 -13.40
C ALA A 209 -12.36 -41.99 -14.75
N PRO A 210 -13.27 -41.46 -15.60
CA PRO A 210 -13.56 -42.03 -16.91
C PRO A 210 -12.35 -41.98 -17.87
N ALA A 211 -11.58 -40.89 -17.85
CA ALA A 211 -10.40 -40.71 -18.70
C ALA A 211 -9.22 -41.56 -18.20
N GLU A 212 -9.07 -41.71 -16.88
CA GLU A 212 -8.10 -42.63 -16.27
C GLU A 212 -8.38 -44.10 -16.68
N CYS A 213 -9.65 -44.54 -16.57
CA CYS A 213 -10.05 -45.88 -16.99
C CYS A 213 -9.77 -46.11 -18.49
N PHE A 214 -9.98 -45.11 -19.34
CA PHE A 214 -9.70 -45.22 -20.77
C PHE A 214 -8.21 -45.43 -21.04
N VAL A 215 -7.32 -44.63 -20.44
CA VAL A 215 -5.87 -44.78 -20.61
C VAL A 215 -5.40 -46.11 -20.00
N ARG A 216 -5.88 -46.50 -18.83
CA ARG A 216 -5.56 -47.76 -18.16
C ARG A 216 -5.89 -48.96 -19.04
N ALA A 217 -7.10 -48.99 -19.64
CA ALA A 217 -7.53 -50.09 -20.53
C ALA A 217 -6.68 -50.22 -21.81
N GLN A 218 -6.06 -49.12 -22.26
CA GLN A 218 -5.21 -49.12 -23.45
C GLN A 218 -3.84 -49.77 -23.19
N PHE A 219 -3.27 -49.63 -21.98
CA PHE A 219 -1.90 -50.06 -21.64
C PHE A 219 -1.84 -51.22 -20.66
N GLU A 220 -2.92 -51.60 -20.00
CA GLU A 220 -2.93 -52.68 -19.02
C GLU A 220 -2.56 -54.04 -19.67
N GLY A 221 -1.58 -54.70 -19.10
CA GLY A 221 -1.08 -55.98 -19.60
C GLY A 221 -0.17 -55.92 -20.83
N LYS A 222 0.21 -54.70 -21.29
CA LYS A 222 1.12 -54.53 -22.43
C LYS A 222 2.47 -53.97 -21.96
N VAL A 223 3.53 -54.28 -22.69
CA VAL A 223 4.82 -53.59 -22.57
C VAL A 223 4.80 -52.38 -23.50
N PHE A 224 5.11 -51.22 -22.99
CA PHE A 224 5.06 -49.96 -23.74
C PHE A 224 6.25 -49.07 -23.36
N GLU A 225 6.57 -48.10 -24.20
CA GLU A 225 7.55 -47.06 -23.90
C GLU A 225 6.92 -45.88 -23.11
N PRO A 226 7.68 -45.24 -22.19
CA PRO A 226 7.17 -44.11 -21.41
C PRO A 226 6.61 -42.94 -22.26
N VAL A 227 7.13 -42.76 -23.47
CA VAL A 227 6.67 -41.72 -24.43
C VAL A 227 5.25 -42.02 -24.94
N GLU A 228 4.91 -43.32 -25.15
CA GLU A 228 3.56 -43.71 -25.60
C GLU A 228 2.50 -43.44 -24.52
N LEU A 229 2.85 -43.74 -23.25
CA LEU A 229 1.97 -43.41 -22.11
C LEU A 229 1.76 -41.93 -21.95
N SER A 230 2.82 -41.10 -22.04
CA SER A 230 2.71 -39.67 -21.94
C SER A 230 1.87 -39.05 -23.06
N GLY A 231 2.01 -39.53 -24.29
CA GLY A 231 1.19 -39.15 -25.43
C GLY A 231 -0.30 -39.50 -25.27
N ALA A 232 -0.61 -40.68 -24.71
CA ALA A 232 -1.97 -41.07 -24.40
C ALA A 232 -2.61 -40.24 -23.28
N ILE A 233 -1.83 -39.90 -22.24
CA ILE A 233 -2.26 -39.02 -21.16
C ILE A 233 -2.55 -37.60 -21.68
N GLU A 234 -1.70 -37.06 -22.56
CA GLU A 234 -1.95 -35.74 -23.20
C GLU A 234 -3.19 -35.78 -24.10
N SER A 235 -3.38 -36.85 -24.86
CA SER A 235 -4.56 -37.05 -25.71
C SER A 235 -5.84 -37.13 -24.86
N ALA A 236 -5.81 -37.82 -23.74
CA ALA A 236 -6.91 -37.92 -22.80
C ALA A 236 -7.21 -36.54 -22.13
N ARG A 237 -6.19 -35.79 -21.76
CA ARG A 237 -6.34 -34.41 -21.27
C ARG A 237 -6.97 -33.50 -22.30
N LYS A 238 -6.53 -33.59 -23.55
CA LYS A 238 -7.09 -32.82 -24.66
C LYS A 238 -8.55 -33.17 -24.90
N LEU A 239 -8.88 -34.48 -24.90
CA LEU A 239 -10.26 -34.95 -25.03
C LEU A 239 -11.17 -34.43 -23.89
N VAL A 240 -10.71 -34.50 -22.64
CA VAL A 240 -11.42 -33.95 -21.48
C VAL A 240 -11.57 -32.44 -21.62
N SER A 241 -10.52 -31.74 -22.06
CA SER A 241 -10.56 -30.30 -22.33
C SER A 241 -11.57 -29.96 -23.45
N ASP A 242 -11.57 -30.71 -24.53
CA ASP A 242 -12.48 -30.47 -25.67
C ASP A 242 -13.96 -30.79 -25.32
N LEU A 243 -14.19 -31.80 -24.49
CA LEU A 243 -15.52 -32.13 -23.95
C LEU A 243 -16.03 -31.11 -22.93
N THR A 244 -15.13 -30.48 -22.17
CA THR A 244 -15.46 -29.40 -21.24
C THR A 244 -15.42 -28.01 -21.89
N ALA A 245 -14.86 -27.88 -23.09
CA ALA A 245 -14.74 -26.62 -23.86
C ALA A 245 -16.07 -26.00 -24.28
N GLY A 246 -17.18 -26.74 -24.19
CA GLY A 246 -18.52 -26.17 -24.32
C GLY A 246 -18.86 -25.10 -23.25
N GLN A 247 -18.06 -24.98 -22.21
CA GLN A 247 -18.20 -24.00 -21.13
C GLN A 247 -16.99 -23.07 -20.93
N VAL A 248 -15.93 -23.17 -21.74
CA VAL A 248 -14.73 -22.33 -21.61
C VAL A 248 -14.53 -21.48 -22.86
N VAL A 249 -14.71 -20.18 -22.73
CA VAL A 249 -14.40 -19.21 -23.78
C VAL A 249 -12.88 -19.06 -23.90
N GLN A 250 -12.31 -19.43 -25.06
CA GLN A 250 -10.91 -19.14 -25.39
C GLN A 250 -10.70 -17.64 -25.59
N GLY A 251 -9.89 -17.01 -24.70
CA GLY A 251 -9.28 -15.71 -24.93
C GLY A 251 -7.77 -15.90 -25.07
N VAL A 252 -7.19 -15.23 -26.08
CA VAL A 252 -5.76 -15.30 -26.41
C VAL A 252 -4.91 -14.80 -25.25
N GLY A 253 -4.11 -15.71 -24.65
CA GLY A 253 -2.85 -15.38 -24.02
C GLY A 253 -2.87 -14.62 -22.70
N ARG A 254 -3.31 -15.29 -21.61
CA ARG A 254 -2.75 -15.16 -20.25
C ARG A 254 -2.95 -16.50 -19.55
N VAL A 255 -1.88 -17.02 -18.95
CA VAL A 255 -2.01 -18.06 -17.93
C VAL A 255 -2.79 -17.39 -16.79
N GLN A 256 -4.10 -17.63 -16.73
CA GLN A 256 -4.89 -17.23 -15.57
C GLN A 256 -4.39 -18.04 -14.40
N GLY A 257 -3.89 -17.35 -13.36
CA GLY A 257 -3.58 -17.97 -12.09
C GLY A 257 -4.79 -18.78 -11.61
N MET A 258 -4.54 -19.83 -10.85
CA MET A 258 -5.60 -20.65 -10.27
C MET A 258 -6.42 -19.76 -9.34
N PHE A 259 -7.62 -19.37 -9.78
CA PHE A 259 -8.58 -18.65 -8.94
C PHE A 259 -9.23 -19.67 -8.02
N ASP A 260 -9.16 -19.41 -6.73
CA ASP A 260 -9.85 -20.22 -5.73
C ASP A 260 -11.32 -19.77 -5.55
N SER A 261 -12.05 -20.48 -4.71
CA SER A 261 -13.43 -20.13 -4.40
C SER A 261 -13.55 -18.75 -3.74
N SER A 262 -12.52 -18.30 -3.02
CA SER A 262 -12.50 -16.98 -2.35
C SER A 262 -12.41 -15.85 -3.36
N ASP A 263 -11.63 -16.01 -4.43
CA ASP A 263 -11.51 -15.05 -5.52
C ASP A 263 -12.80 -14.93 -6.32
N GLN A 264 -13.49 -16.06 -6.56
CA GLN A 264 -14.80 -16.07 -7.21
C GLN A 264 -15.86 -15.33 -6.37
N ILE A 265 -15.85 -15.54 -5.06
CA ILE A 265 -16.78 -14.84 -4.16
C ILE A 265 -16.45 -13.36 -4.07
N ARG A 266 -15.16 -12.98 -4.00
CA ARG A 266 -14.74 -11.56 -4.06
C ARG A 266 -15.24 -10.87 -5.32
N ALA A 267 -15.05 -11.50 -6.48
CA ALA A 267 -15.54 -10.96 -7.74
C ALA A 267 -17.09 -10.88 -7.79
N ALA A 268 -17.79 -11.87 -7.20
CA ALA A 268 -19.26 -11.85 -7.12
C ALA A 268 -19.76 -10.77 -6.16
N VAL A 269 -19.04 -10.50 -5.07
CA VAL A 269 -19.33 -9.41 -4.11
C VAL A 269 -19.10 -8.04 -4.76
N ASP A 270 -17.98 -7.87 -5.50
CA ASP A 270 -17.73 -6.63 -6.25
C ASP A 270 -18.87 -6.35 -7.25
N ASP A 271 -19.33 -7.37 -7.97
CA ASP A 271 -20.51 -7.24 -8.87
C ASP A 271 -21.80 -6.93 -8.11
N LEU A 272 -22.03 -7.59 -6.96
CA LEU A 272 -23.21 -7.35 -6.13
C LEU A 272 -23.29 -5.89 -5.67
N PHE A 273 -22.15 -5.29 -5.35
CA PHE A 273 -22.07 -3.91 -4.88
C PHE A 273 -21.84 -2.88 -5.98
N ASP A 274 -21.81 -3.28 -7.25
CA ASP A 274 -21.57 -2.43 -8.45
C ASP A 274 -20.24 -1.66 -8.36
N VAL A 275 -19.19 -2.32 -7.85
CA VAL A 275 -17.84 -1.74 -7.73
C VAL A 275 -16.88 -2.37 -8.74
N PRO A 276 -15.84 -1.65 -9.18
CA PRO A 276 -14.87 -2.21 -10.09
C PRO A 276 -14.12 -3.36 -9.41
N ARG A 277 -13.99 -4.49 -10.13
CA ARG A 277 -13.18 -5.63 -9.67
C ARG A 277 -11.70 -5.27 -9.67
N ASP A 278 -10.96 -5.90 -8.78
CA ASP A 278 -9.50 -5.82 -8.78
C ASP A 278 -8.93 -6.29 -10.13
N GLU A 279 -7.77 -5.76 -10.53
CA GLU A 279 -7.13 -6.07 -11.82
C GLU A 279 -6.94 -7.59 -12.03
N SER A 280 -6.61 -8.33 -10.95
CA SER A 280 -6.44 -9.78 -10.96
C SER A 280 -7.74 -10.55 -11.23
N LEU A 281 -8.89 -9.97 -10.86
CA LEU A 281 -10.21 -10.60 -10.97
C LEU A 281 -10.99 -10.16 -12.22
N LYS A 282 -10.42 -9.26 -13.04
CA LYS A 282 -11.03 -8.81 -14.28
C LYS A 282 -11.19 -9.97 -15.26
N GLY A 283 -12.40 -10.12 -15.81
CA GLY A 283 -12.74 -11.16 -16.77
C GLY A 283 -13.10 -12.52 -16.15
N LEU A 284 -13.02 -12.68 -14.83
CA LEU A 284 -13.46 -13.90 -14.16
C LEU A 284 -14.99 -14.03 -14.26
N LYS A 285 -15.48 -15.15 -14.79
CA LYS A 285 -16.90 -15.47 -14.81
C LYS A 285 -17.33 -16.00 -13.45
N VAL A 286 -18.25 -15.30 -12.81
CA VAL A 286 -18.78 -15.68 -11.51
C VAL A 286 -20.30 -15.73 -11.53
N ALA A 287 -20.90 -16.52 -10.63
CA ALA A 287 -22.33 -16.50 -10.40
C ALA A 287 -22.74 -15.13 -9.82
N LYS A 288 -23.81 -14.56 -10.34
CA LYS A 288 -24.35 -13.30 -9.82
C LYS A 288 -25.09 -13.58 -8.52
N LEU A 289 -24.65 -12.94 -7.45
CA LEU A 289 -25.37 -12.91 -6.19
C LEU A 289 -26.60 -11.97 -6.32
N GLN A 290 -27.72 -12.39 -5.81
CA GLN A 290 -28.97 -11.60 -5.83
C GLN A 290 -28.97 -10.54 -4.71
N GLY A 291 -28.31 -10.84 -3.58
CA GLY A 291 -28.25 -9.93 -2.45
C GLY A 291 -27.31 -10.38 -1.34
N ILE A 292 -27.28 -9.58 -0.26
CA ILE A 292 -26.46 -9.86 0.94
C ILE A 292 -26.91 -11.10 1.69
N ARG A 293 -28.19 -11.45 1.61
CA ARG A 293 -28.74 -12.67 2.21
C ARG A 293 -28.10 -13.90 1.59
N GLU A 294 -28.07 -13.98 0.25
CA GLU A 294 -27.46 -15.08 -0.47
C GLU A 294 -25.95 -15.17 -0.18
N LEU A 295 -25.28 -14.01 -0.11
CA LEU A 295 -23.87 -13.94 0.29
C LEU A 295 -23.68 -14.48 1.71
N TYR A 296 -24.50 -14.05 2.66
CA TYR A 296 -24.42 -14.50 4.05
C TYR A 296 -24.62 -16.01 4.16
N LEU A 297 -25.69 -16.55 3.56
CA LEU A 297 -25.99 -17.98 3.55
C LEU A 297 -24.88 -18.82 2.91
N SER A 298 -24.31 -18.35 1.80
CA SER A 298 -23.24 -19.07 1.09
C SER A 298 -21.93 -19.12 1.87
N LEU A 299 -21.66 -18.12 2.71
CA LEU A 299 -20.45 -18.05 3.51
C LEU A 299 -20.57 -18.72 4.86
N THR A 300 -21.67 -18.51 5.56
CA THR A 300 -21.87 -19.00 6.94
C THR A 300 -22.53 -20.37 7.01
N GLY A 301 -23.33 -20.73 6.00
CA GLY A 301 -24.16 -21.94 6.05
C GLY A 301 -25.35 -21.83 7.03
N ASP A 302 -25.61 -20.67 7.60
CA ASP A 302 -26.67 -20.41 8.57
C ASP A 302 -28.01 -20.18 7.88
N TYR A 303 -28.66 -21.25 7.41
CA TYR A 303 -29.93 -21.17 6.70
C TYR A 303 -31.11 -20.77 7.58
N ASP A 304 -30.98 -20.97 8.89
CA ASP A 304 -32.04 -20.66 9.86
C ASP A 304 -31.89 -19.27 10.49
N PHE A 305 -30.90 -18.51 10.07
CA PHE A 305 -30.61 -17.13 10.53
C PHE A 305 -30.48 -17.00 12.07
N HIS A 306 -29.74 -17.90 12.67
CA HIS A 306 -29.42 -17.83 14.11
C HIS A 306 -28.23 -16.90 14.43
N GLY A 307 -27.62 -16.31 13.43
CA GLY A 307 -26.39 -15.52 13.61
C GLY A 307 -25.14 -16.38 13.84
N GLY A 308 -25.25 -17.69 13.69
CA GLY A 308 -24.22 -18.67 13.95
C GLY A 308 -23.51 -19.16 12.68
N PHE A 309 -22.53 -20.04 12.89
CA PHE A 309 -21.71 -20.66 11.85
C PHE A 309 -21.93 -22.18 11.86
N ASP A 310 -22.42 -22.73 10.73
CA ASP A 310 -22.51 -24.20 10.54
C ASP A 310 -21.31 -24.67 9.70
N ARG A 311 -20.34 -25.32 10.38
CA ARG A 311 -19.12 -25.83 9.76
C ARG A 311 -19.39 -26.85 8.65
N SER A 312 -20.49 -27.57 8.71
CA SER A 312 -20.84 -28.63 7.73
C SER A 312 -21.37 -28.07 6.42
N ARG A 313 -21.89 -26.83 6.43
CA ARG A 313 -22.53 -26.16 5.30
C ARG A 313 -21.75 -24.97 4.77
N ALA A 314 -20.82 -24.43 5.56
CA ALA A 314 -20.04 -23.27 5.16
C ALA A 314 -19.04 -23.58 4.05
N LEU A 315 -19.06 -22.80 3.00
CA LEU A 315 -18.11 -22.88 1.86
C LEU A 315 -16.78 -22.20 2.19
N LEU A 316 -16.80 -21.16 2.98
CA LEU A 316 -15.66 -20.40 3.50
C LEU A 316 -15.81 -20.23 5.01
N ALA A 317 -14.73 -20.17 5.72
CA ALA A 317 -14.62 -20.62 7.09
C ALA A 317 -15.28 -19.82 8.22
N THR A 318 -15.77 -18.58 8.09
CA THR A 318 -16.30 -17.84 9.25
C THR A 318 -17.22 -16.65 8.90
N SER A 319 -18.03 -16.20 9.87
CA SER A 319 -18.73 -14.90 9.82
C SER A 319 -17.76 -13.71 9.65
N ALA A 320 -16.52 -13.87 10.09
CA ALA A 320 -15.44 -12.90 9.86
C ALA A 320 -15.12 -12.70 8.37
N ASP A 321 -15.23 -13.74 7.53
CA ASP A 321 -15.01 -13.63 6.08
C ASP A 321 -16.13 -12.86 5.39
N PHE A 322 -17.40 -13.05 5.81
CA PHE A 322 -18.53 -12.22 5.37
C PHE A 322 -18.26 -10.75 5.65
N THR A 323 -17.90 -10.43 6.90
CA THR A 323 -17.63 -9.04 7.31
C THR A 323 -16.45 -8.45 6.57
N GLY A 324 -15.38 -9.23 6.32
CA GLY A 324 -14.20 -8.82 5.56
C GLY A 324 -14.51 -8.49 4.10
N LEU A 325 -15.28 -9.33 3.42
CA LEU A 325 -15.68 -9.12 2.02
C LEU A 325 -16.59 -7.90 1.86
N VAL A 326 -17.61 -7.77 2.71
CA VAL A 326 -18.51 -6.61 2.72
C VAL A 326 -17.74 -5.33 3.01
N LYS A 327 -16.82 -5.34 3.99
CA LYS A 327 -15.95 -4.20 4.29
C LYS A 327 -15.17 -3.74 3.05
N ASN A 328 -14.55 -4.66 2.33
CA ASN A 328 -13.74 -4.31 1.16
C ASN A 328 -14.60 -3.68 0.05
N ALA A 329 -15.78 -4.25 -0.23
CA ALA A 329 -16.71 -3.68 -1.21
C ALA A 329 -17.22 -2.30 -0.78
N LEU A 330 -17.53 -2.10 0.50
CA LEU A 330 -17.97 -0.80 1.02
C LEU A 330 -16.86 0.26 0.93
N ASN A 331 -15.60 -0.10 1.20
CA ASN A 331 -14.47 0.83 1.02
C ASN A 331 -14.29 1.20 -0.45
N LYS A 332 -14.49 0.30 -1.40
CA LYS A 332 -14.50 0.62 -2.84
C LYS A 332 -15.63 1.60 -3.21
N ILE A 333 -16.82 1.43 -2.63
CA ILE A 333 -17.92 2.40 -2.80
C ILE A 333 -17.54 3.78 -2.24
N VAL A 334 -16.90 3.81 -1.06
CA VAL A 334 -16.43 5.06 -0.44
C VAL A 334 -15.47 5.78 -1.37
N THR A 335 -14.47 5.11 -1.91
CA THR A 335 -13.51 5.68 -2.87
C THR A 335 -14.19 6.24 -4.10
N ASN A 336 -15.05 5.47 -4.75
CA ASN A 336 -15.76 5.92 -5.95
C ASN A 336 -16.68 7.12 -5.68
N THR A 337 -17.34 7.12 -4.51
CA THR A 337 -18.25 8.22 -4.14
C THR A 337 -17.47 9.48 -3.80
N TRP A 338 -16.31 9.35 -3.14
CA TRP A 338 -15.41 10.45 -2.86
C TRP A 338 -14.99 11.17 -4.13
N ASP A 339 -14.53 10.41 -5.13
CA ASP A 339 -14.10 10.97 -6.42
C ASP A 339 -15.25 11.64 -7.20
N LEU A 340 -16.45 11.04 -7.18
CA LEU A 340 -17.61 11.62 -7.85
C LEU A 340 -18.08 12.92 -7.20
N LEU A 341 -18.15 12.97 -5.89
CA LEU A 341 -18.57 14.16 -5.15
C LEU A 341 -17.50 15.25 -5.13
N GLY A 342 -16.22 14.86 -5.16
CA GLY A 342 -15.13 15.77 -5.38
C GLY A 342 -15.36 16.56 -6.67
N ARG A 343 -15.53 15.86 -7.79
CA ARG A 343 -15.83 16.47 -9.10
C ARG A 343 -17.10 17.32 -9.12
N ALA A 344 -18.03 17.08 -8.19
CA ALA A 344 -19.23 17.91 -8.02
C ALA A 344 -18.96 19.23 -7.27
N GLY A 345 -17.73 19.47 -6.80
CA GLY A 345 -17.30 20.74 -6.21
C GLY A 345 -17.03 20.71 -4.70
N TYR A 346 -17.09 19.54 -4.05
CA TYR A 346 -16.70 19.41 -2.65
C TYR A 346 -15.19 19.24 -2.43
N ASP A 347 -14.41 19.16 -3.49
CA ASP A 347 -12.94 19.10 -3.49
C ASP A 347 -12.28 20.49 -3.62
N TRP A 348 -13.07 21.57 -3.61
CA TRP A 348 -12.60 22.95 -3.76
C TRP A 348 -11.41 23.28 -2.85
N TRP A 349 -11.40 22.73 -1.64
CA TRP A 349 -10.36 22.93 -0.65
C TRP A 349 -8.99 22.38 -1.09
N MET A 350 -8.93 21.37 -1.97
CA MET A 350 -7.68 20.84 -2.51
C MET A 350 -6.88 21.89 -3.28
N ASN A 351 -7.56 22.91 -3.85
CA ASN A 351 -6.90 23.98 -4.57
C ASN A 351 -6.19 24.98 -3.64
N VAL A 352 -6.64 25.10 -2.40
CA VAL A 352 -6.19 26.14 -1.46
C VAL A 352 -5.45 25.60 -0.24
N THR A 353 -5.27 24.28 -0.16
CA THR A 353 -4.57 23.63 0.95
C THR A 353 -3.42 22.77 0.49
N VAL A 354 -2.45 22.55 1.38
CA VAL A 354 -1.43 21.52 1.27
C VAL A 354 -1.88 20.30 2.07
N GLN A 355 -1.81 19.11 1.45
CA GLN A 355 -2.11 17.85 2.11
C GLN A 355 -0.81 17.24 2.63
N GLU A 356 -0.80 16.80 3.89
CA GLU A 356 0.38 16.23 4.51
C GLU A 356 0.04 14.95 5.26
N HIS A 357 0.87 13.92 5.03
CA HIS A 357 0.75 12.62 5.69
C HIS A 357 1.60 12.58 6.95
N PHE A 358 1.03 12.12 8.06
CA PHE A 358 1.72 11.97 9.34
C PHE A 358 1.76 10.51 9.81
N ASN A 359 2.90 10.09 10.33
CA ASN A 359 3.09 8.75 10.88
C ASN A 359 2.68 8.59 12.34
N THR A 360 2.32 9.69 13.02
CA THR A 360 1.88 9.72 14.42
C THR A 360 0.66 10.60 14.61
N LEU A 361 -0.06 10.43 15.71
CA LEU A 361 -1.17 11.31 16.12
C LEU A 361 -0.73 12.38 17.14
N ASN A 362 0.57 12.60 17.25
CA ASN A 362 1.09 13.66 18.12
C ASN A 362 0.62 15.05 17.63
N SER A 363 0.65 16.02 18.53
CA SER A 363 0.41 17.40 18.13
C SER A 363 1.44 17.84 17.09
N ILE A 364 0.96 18.52 16.07
CA ILE A 364 1.76 19.05 14.98
C ILE A 364 2.19 20.45 15.39
N THR A 365 3.48 20.74 15.30
CA THR A 365 3.99 22.09 15.40
C THR A 365 4.47 22.50 14.01
N GLY A 366 3.70 23.33 13.34
CA GLY A 366 4.10 23.98 12.10
C GLY A 366 4.96 25.19 12.47
N THR A 367 6.13 25.32 11.87
CA THR A 367 6.96 26.52 12.02
C THR A 367 6.76 27.37 10.78
N LEU A 368 6.22 28.58 10.97
CA LEU A 368 6.23 29.59 9.94
C LEU A 368 7.66 30.11 9.81
N VAL A 369 8.40 29.59 8.85
CA VAL A 369 9.75 30.06 8.56
C VAL A 369 9.65 31.37 7.79
N GLY A 370 10.03 32.46 8.44
CA GLY A 370 10.26 33.73 7.77
C GLY A 370 11.44 33.63 6.80
N THR A 371 11.56 34.59 5.90
CA THR A 371 12.76 34.67 5.05
C THR A 371 13.92 35.29 5.83
N VAL A 372 15.15 35.05 5.38
CA VAL A 372 16.38 35.65 5.95
C VAL A 372 16.57 37.13 5.55
N GLY A 373 15.68 37.72 4.81
CA GLY A 373 15.84 39.06 4.26
C GLY A 373 16.85 39.08 3.08
N ASP A 374 17.28 40.28 2.72
CA ASP A 374 18.33 40.44 1.69
C ASP A 374 19.70 40.05 2.23
N LEU A 375 20.53 39.42 1.40
CA LEU A 375 21.89 39.07 1.78
C LEU A 375 22.73 40.34 1.95
N PRO A 376 23.37 40.55 3.12
CA PRO A 376 24.25 41.69 3.33
C PRO A 376 25.51 41.56 2.48
N THR A 377 26.10 42.68 2.07
CA THR A 377 27.41 42.71 1.42
C THR A 377 28.47 42.31 2.43
N VAL A 378 29.40 41.44 1.99
CA VAL A 378 30.55 41.03 2.80
C VAL A 378 31.80 41.47 2.05
N ASP A 379 32.62 42.30 2.71
CA ASP A 379 33.89 42.73 2.13
C ASP A 379 34.89 41.57 2.12
N GLU A 380 35.87 41.64 1.22
CA GLU A 380 36.92 40.62 1.10
C GLU A 380 37.66 40.45 2.43
N GLY A 381 37.67 39.23 2.97
CA GLY A 381 38.31 38.93 4.25
C GLY A 381 37.51 39.30 5.51
N ALA A 382 36.28 39.85 5.35
CA ALA A 382 35.39 40.14 6.47
C ALA A 382 34.61 38.87 6.93
N PRO A 383 34.27 38.74 8.20
CA PRO A 383 33.44 37.64 8.70
C PRO A 383 32.00 37.78 8.20
N TYR A 384 31.35 36.66 7.92
CA TYR A 384 29.92 36.62 7.62
C TYR A 384 29.09 36.98 8.86
N THR A 385 28.04 37.75 8.67
CA THR A 385 27.07 38.07 9.72
C THR A 385 26.01 36.99 9.83
N GLU A 386 25.57 36.69 11.04
CA GLU A 386 24.47 35.76 11.29
C GLU A 386 23.18 36.32 10.70
N LEU A 387 22.49 35.50 9.88
CA LEU A 387 21.20 35.85 9.32
C LEU A 387 20.08 35.40 10.27
N VAL A 388 19.23 36.31 10.65
CA VAL A 388 18.11 36.03 11.56
C VAL A 388 16.88 35.66 10.76
N VAL A 389 16.31 34.51 11.09
CA VAL A 389 15.02 34.05 10.56
C VAL A 389 13.95 34.30 11.62
N GLY A 390 12.91 35.05 11.26
CA GLY A 390 11.73 35.16 12.12
C GLY A 390 10.86 33.92 12.01
N ASP A 391 10.44 33.34 13.13
CA ASP A 391 9.52 32.22 13.16
C ASP A 391 8.31 32.49 14.09
N SER A 392 7.20 31.86 13.79
CA SER A 392 6.02 31.81 14.65
C SER A 392 5.48 30.38 14.62
N PRO A 393 5.60 29.61 15.70
CA PRO A 393 5.16 28.23 15.76
C PRO A 393 3.64 28.15 15.87
N GLU A 394 2.98 27.71 14.82
CA GLU A 394 1.57 27.33 14.86
C GLU A 394 1.43 25.87 15.28
N THR A 395 0.37 25.56 16.03
CA THR A 395 0.13 24.21 16.54
C THR A 395 -1.20 23.66 16.07
N ALA A 396 -1.24 22.38 15.77
CA ALA A 396 -2.45 21.65 15.43
C ALA A 396 -2.52 20.31 16.15
N SER A 397 -3.71 19.79 16.30
CA SER A 397 -3.94 18.45 16.86
C SER A 397 -4.88 17.66 15.97
N PHE A 398 -4.65 16.33 15.93
CA PHE A 398 -5.55 15.43 15.24
C PHE A 398 -6.87 15.27 16.00
N VAL A 399 -7.96 15.42 15.29
CA VAL A 399 -9.30 15.15 15.81
C VAL A 399 -9.86 13.90 15.12
N LYS A 400 -10.39 12.99 15.93
CA LYS A 400 -11.08 11.81 15.45
C LYS A 400 -12.54 12.11 15.15
N TYR A 401 -12.94 11.91 13.90
CA TYR A 401 -14.32 11.95 13.44
C TYR A 401 -14.80 10.56 13.10
N GLY A 402 -16.06 10.25 13.37
CA GLY A 402 -16.62 8.97 13.03
C GLY A 402 -17.94 8.68 13.72
N GLY A 403 -18.51 7.57 13.36
CA GLY A 403 -19.76 7.03 13.90
C GLY A 403 -19.91 5.59 13.46
N TYR A 404 -21.02 4.95 13.82
CA TYR A 404 -21.36 3.63 13.33
C TYR A 404 -22.82 3.54 12.90
N ILE A 405 -23.09 2.62 11.99
CA ILE A 405 -24.43 2.25 11.54
C ILE A 405 -24.63 0.77 11.88
N PRO A 406 -25.71 0.38 12.55
CA PRO A 406 -26.00 -1.02 12.81
C PRO A 406 -26.48 -1.73 11.53
N LEU A 407 -26.00 -2.94 11.31
CA LEU A 407 -26.45 -3.89 10.33
C LEU A 407 -27.06 -5.06 11.08
N THR A 408 -28.36 -5.01 11.30
CA THR A 408 -29.06 -6.04 12.07
C THR A 408 -29.28 -7.31 11.26
N LEU A 409 -29.49 -8.43 11.94
CA LEU A 409 -29.76 -9.71 11.32
C LEU A 409 -31.07 -9.65 10.48
N GLU A 410 -32.06 -8.87 10.92
CA GLU A 410 -33.30 -8.64 10.17
C GLU A 410 -33.07 -7.88 8.87
N LEU A 411 -32.07 -6.97 8.82
CA LEU A 411 -31.71 -6.25 7.60
C LEU A 411 -31.09 -7.21 6.59
N ILE A 412 -30.30 -8.18 7.05
CA ILE A 412 -29.73 -9.25 6.22
C ILE A 412 -30.85 -10.19 5.74
N ASP A 413 -31.72 -10.62 6.64
CA ASP A 413 -32.83 -11.51 6.30
C ASP A 413 -33.80 -10.90 5.28
N ARG A 414 -34.07 -9.59 5.39
CA ARG A 414 -34.89 -8.85 4.42
C ARG A 414 -34.17 -8.52 3.12
N ASP A 415 -32.91 -8.90 3.02
CA ASP A 415 -32.04 -8.64 1.86
C ASP A 415 -31.98 -7.16 1.43
N GLU A 416 -31.82 -6.26 2.40
CA GLU A 416 -31.78 -4.83 2.15
C GLU A 416 -30.42 -4.36 1.57
N THR A 417 -29.88 -5.07 0.59
CA THR A 417 -28.60 -4.78 -0.08
C THR A 417 -28.49 -3.34 -0.56
N ARG A 418 -29.60 -2.75 -1.05
CA ARG A 418 -29.62 -1.35 -1.50
C ARG A 418 -29.34 -0.36 -0.39
N LYS A 419 -29.79 -0.61 0.84
CA LYS A 419 -29.52 0.26 2.00
C LYS A 419 -28.04 0.27 2.33
N LEU A 420 -27.35 -0.85 2.27
CA LEU A 420 -25.91 -0.92 2.51
C LEU A 420 -25.12 -0.09 1.51
N LYS A 421 -25.47 -0.16 0.22
CA LYS A 421 -24.85 0.67 -0.81
C LYS A 421 -25.07 2.17 -0.53
N VAL A 422 -26.26 2.55 -0.11
CA VAL A 422 -26.59 3.95 0.27
C VAL A 422 -25.81 4.36 1.50
N TYR A 423 -25.72 3.52 2.52
CA TYR A 423 -24.97 3.84 3.74
C TYR A 423 -23.49 4.11 3.47
N ALA A 424 -22.84 3.30 2.63
CA ALA A 424 -21.45 3.52 2.26
C ALA A 424 -21.26 4.85 1.51
N ARG A 425 -22.16 5.18 0.59
CA ARG A 425 -22.16 6.46 -0.15
C ARG A 425 -22.35 7.65 0.78
N GLU A 426 -23.29 7.55 1.72
CA GLU A 426 -23.53 8.63 2.70
C GLU A 426 -22.36 8.81 3.67
N MET A 427 -21.69 7.73 4.09
CA MET A 427 -20.48 7.82 4.91
C MET A 427 -19.33 8.53 4.17
N ALA A 428 -19.14 8.22 2.88
CA ALA A 428 -18.15 8.92 2.03
C ALA A 428 -18.49 10.40 1.89
N SER A 429 -19.76 10.68 1.58
CA SER A 429 -20.28 12.06 1.47
C SER A 429 -20.09 12.86 2.76
N ALA A 430 -20.37 12.23 3.90
CA ALA A 430 -20.20 12.85 5.20
C ALA A 430 -18.72 13.17 5.50
N GLY A 431 -17.81 12.24 5.14
CA GLY A 431 -16.37 12.46 5.27
C GLY A 431 -15.88 13.65 4.44
N LEU A 432 -16.23 13.69 3.15
CA LEU A 432 -15.83 14.77 2.27
C LEU A 432 -16.40 16.13 2.70
N ARG A 433 -17.71 16.17 3.04
CA ARG A 433 -18.34 17.37 3.61
C ARG A 433 -17.67 17.81 4.92
N LYS A 434 -17.15 16.86 5.71
CA LYS A 434 -16.45 17.21 6.96
C LYS A 434 -15.15 17.93 6.69
N VAL A 435 -14.32 17.48 5.75
CA VAL A 435 -13.08 18.17 5.35
C VAL A 435 -13.41 19.57 4.81
N SER A 436 -14.36 19.65 3.88
CA SER A 436 -14.82 20.90 3.29
C SER A 436 -15.26 21.91 4.37
N LYS A 437 -16.07 21.46 5.35
CA LYS A 437 -16.50 22.31 6.49
C LYS A 437 -15.35 22.76 7.38
N LEU A 438 -14.36 21.91 7.63
CA LEU A 438 -13.21 22.27 8.45
C LEU A 438 -12.36 23.36 7.78
N VAL A 439 -12.13 23.24 6.47
CA VAL A 439 -11.39 24.27 5.72
C VAL A 439 -12.23 25.56 5.57
N ALA A 440 -13.53 25.45 5.28
CA ALA A 440 -14.42 26.61 5.22
C ALA A 440 -14.49 27.35 6.56
N ALA A 441 -14.44 26.66 7.68
CA ALA A 441 -14.45 27.23 9.02
C ALA A 441 -13.26 28.19 9.28
N ILE A 442 -12.12 27.99 8.62
CA ILE A 442 -10.97 28.92 8.70
C ILE A 442 -11.40 30.31 8.29
N PHE A 443 -12.26 30.44 7.30
CA PHE A 443 -12.72 31.72 6.77
C PHE A 443 -13.97 32.28 7.48
N THR A 444 -14.77 31.43 8.13
CA THR A 444 -16.07 31.82 8.70
C THR A 444 -16.09 31.84 10.22
N ALA A 445 -15.13 31.24 10.90
CA ALA A 445 -15.04 31.21 12.35
C ALA A 445 -14.90 32.66 12.91
N ASN A 446 -15.33 32.85 14.16
CA ASN A 446 -15.23 34.13 14.88
C ASN A 446 -15.80 35.33 14.08
N ALA A 447 -17.00 35.15 13.54
CA ALA A 447 -17.66 36.15 12.70
C ALA A 447 -16.80 36.60 11.50
N GLY A 448 -16.07 35.65 10.90
CA GLY A 448 -15.24 35.90 9.72
C GLY A 448 -13.81 36.35 10.01
N ALA A 449 -13.42 36.52 11.28
CA ALA A 449 -12.05 36.85 11.65
C ALA A 449 -11.10 35.61 11.63
N GLY A 450 -11.66 34.39 11.49
CA GLY A 450 -10.89 33.16 11.47
C GLY A 450 -10.39 32.72 12.87
N PRO A 451 -9.53 31.67 12.93
CA PRO A 451 -8.92 31.24 14.19
C PRO A 451 -7.92 32.27 14.73
N THR A 452 -7.61 32.16 16.03
CA THR A 452 -6.52 32.93 16.64
C THR A 452 -5.19 32.21 16.32
N MET A 453 -4.22 32.98 15.84
CA MET A 453 -2.88 32.52 15.50
C MET A 453 -1.97 32.53 16.74
N ALA A 454 -0.79 31.88 16.64
CA ALA A 454 0.17 31.80 17.75
C ALA A 454 0.70 33.17 18.21
N ASP A 455 0.68 34.18 17.36
CA ASP A 455 1.01 35.58 17.68
C ASP A 455 -0.11 36.34 18.42
N THR A 456 -1.18 35.63 18.80
CA THR A 456 -2.39 36.13 19.47
C THR A 456 -3.34 36.98 18.62
N GLY A 457 -2.99 37.23 17.36
CA GLY A 457 -3.87 37.93 16.42
C GLY A 457 -4.95 36.99 15.85
N ALA A 458 -6.11 37.54 15.48
CA ALA A 458 -7.05 36.78 14.66
C ALA A 458 -6.48 36.60 13.25
N LEU A 459 -6.73 35.45 12.62
CA LEU A 459 -6.20 35.14 11.27
C LEU A 459 -6.45 36.27 10.28
N PHE A 460 -7.69 36.78 10.26
CA PHE A 460 -8.05 37.93 9.42
C PHE A 460 -8.27 39.15 10.32
N ASN A 461 -7.42 40.17 10.18
CA ASN A 461 -7.55 41.44 10.87
C ASN A 461 -7.01 42.60 10.02
N SER A 462 -7.48 43.80 10.30
CA SER A 462 -7.06 45.04 9.62
C SER A 462 -5.89 45.74 10.33
N THR A 463 -5.38 45.18 11.44
CA THR A 463 -4.25 45.73 12.18
C THR A 463 -3.00 45.66 11.32
N ALA A 464 -2.22 46.76 11.32
CA ALA A 464 -1.00 46.84 10.52
C ALA A 464 -0.02 45.70 10.86
N ALA A 465 0.60 45.07 9.85
CA ALA A 465 1.57 43.98 9.98
C ALA A 465 2.80 44.39 10.81
N THR A 466 3.05 45.67 11.01
CA THR A 466 4.11 46.23 11.88
C THR A 466 3.78 46.14 13.37
N THR A 467 2.58 45.72 13.74
CA THR A 467 2.13 45.53 15.11
C THR A 467 2.07 44.06 15.46
N ALA A 468 2.35 43.67 16.70
CA ALA A 468 2.22 42.32 17.17
C ALA A 468 0.78 41.80 16.95
N GLY A 469 0.60 40.64 16.34
CA GLY A 469 -0.70 40.07 15.98
C GLY A 469 -1.42 40.77 14.83
N GLY A 470 -0.77 41.73 14.16
CA GLY A 470 -1.33 42.46 13.01
C GLY A 470 -1.02 41.71 11.71
N HIS A 471 -2.06 41.46 10.90
CA HIS A 471 -1.94 40.73 9.64
C HIS A 471 -2.26 41.57 8.41
N GLN A 472 -3.06 42.66 8.59
CA GLN A 472 -3.46 43.57 7.52
C GLN A 472 -4.06 42.86 6.28
N ASN A 473 -4.80 41.79 6.53
CA ASN A 473 -5.35 40.89 5.50
C ASN A 473 -6.90 40.82 5.56
N LEU A 474 -7.54 41.75 6.23
CA LEU A 474 -9.01 41.88 6.32
C LEU A 474 -9.46 43.17 5.71
N ARG A 475 -10.48 43.11 4.85
CA ARG A 475 -11.23 44.25 4.30
C ARG A 475 -12.72 44.03 4.50
N THR A 476 -13.52 45.04 4.13
CA THR A 476 -14.99 45.04 4.29
C THR A 476 -15.72 45.45 3.01
N THR A 477 -15.02 45.51 1.89
CA THR A 477 -15.55 46.04 0.62
C THR A 477 -16.10 44.88 -0.23
N ALA A 478 -17.24 45.13 -0.88
CA ALA A 478 -17.87 44.17 -1.79
C ALA A 478 -16.97 43.84 -3.00
N LEU A 479 -17.12 42.64 -3.53
CA LEU A 479 -16.34 42.17 -4.66
C LEU A 479 -16.57 43.01 -5.92
N SER A 480 -15.49 43.59 -6.44
CA SER A 480 -15.42 44.33 -7.70
C SER A 480 -14.05 44.13 -8.35
N ALA A 481 -13.89 44.48 -9.61
CA ALA A 481 -12.60 44.39 -10.29
C ALA A 481 -11.52 45.24 -9.61
N ALA A 482 -11.89 46.46 -9.19
CA ALA A 482 -10.98 47.35 -8.49
C ALA A 482 -10.60 46.84 -7.09
N GLU A 483 -11.53 46.20 -6.39
CA GLU A 483 -11.23 45.64 -5.06
C GLU A 483 -10.43 44.36 -5.14
N TRP A 484 -10.63 43.52 -6.19
CA TRP A 484 -9.79 42.38 -6.47
C TRP A 484 -8.34 42.80 -6.72
N ASP A 485 -8.10 43.84 -7.53
CA ASP A 485 -6.76 44.41 -7.72
C ASP A 485 -6.17 44.95 -6.42
N ALA A 486 -6.96 45.69 -5.63
CA ALA A 486 -6.51 46.23 -4.35
C ALA A 486 -6.10 45.13 -3.36
N VAL A 487 -6.81 44.00 -3.35
CA VAL A 487 -6.42 42.81 -2.57
C VAL A 487 -5.17 42.16 -3.15
N GLY A 488 -5.04 42.07 -4.48
CA GLY A 488 -3.84 41.60 -5.13
C GLY A 488 -2.61 42.42 -4.72
N GLN A 489 -2.71 43.76 -4.72
CA GLN A 489 -1.66 44.64 -4.24
C GLN A 489 -1.36 44.45 -2.75
N ALA A 490 -2.38 44.27 -1.91
CA ALA A 490 -2.19 44.02 -0.47
C ALA A 490 -1.41 42.75 -0.21
N VAL A 491 -1.77 41.63 -0.88
CA VAL A 491 -1.06 40.35 -0.80
C VAL A 491 0.38 40.45 -1.33
N TYR A 492 0.57 41.10 -2.47
CA TYR A 492 1.90 41.31 -3.07
C TYR A 492 2.84 42.08 -2.13
N ASN A 493 2.31 43.07 -1.39
CA ASN A 493 3.07 43.93 -0.50
C ASN A 493 3.23 43.39 0.93
N GLN A 494 2.68 42.21 1.25
CA GLN A 494 2.88 41.57 2.55
C GLN A 494 4.36 41.36 2.87
N PRO A 495 4.83 41.75 4.07
CA PRO A 495 6.22 41.59 4.45
C PRO A 495 6.54 40.12 4.71
N MET A 496 7.70 39.67 4.27
CA MET A 496 8.14 38.26 4.42
C MET A 496 8.57 37.94 5.86
N LEU A 497 9.15 38.89 6.59
CA LEU A 497 9.52 38.68 8.00
C LEU A 497 8.36 39.08 8.91
N ILE A 498 7.92 38.16 9.74
CA ILE A 498 6.90 38.39 10.75
C ILE A 498 7.47 39.24 11.90
N LYS A 499 8.69 38.90 12.32
CA LYS A 499 9.39 39.58 13.40
C LYS A 499 10.90 39.51 13.14
N ASN A 500 11.61 40.61 13.32
CA ASN A 500 13.09 40.63 13.20
C ASN A 500 13.78 40.38 14.57
N ALA A 501 15.11 40.32 14.56
CA ALA A 501 15.91 40.11 15.77
C ALA A 501 15.71 41.24 16.84
N ALA A 502 15.36 42.43 16.42
CA ALA A 502 15.05 43.54 17.33
C ALA A 502 13.61 43.54 17.86
N GLY A 503 12.82 42.52 17.51
CA GLY A 503 11.41 42.39 17.91
C GLY A 503 10.45 43.23 17.11
N VAL A 504 10.86 43.81 16.00
CA VAL A 504 10.02 44.62 15.12
C VAL A 504 9.26 43.72 14.15
N TYR A 505 7.96 43.91 14.07
CA TYR A 505 7.05 43.13 13.22
C TYR A 505 6.93 43.75 11.81
N GLY A 506 6.50 42.91 10.85
CA GLY A 506 6.21 43.35 9.49
C GLY A 506 7.44 43.87 8.73
N THR A 507 8.56 43.19 8.83
CA THR A 507 9.84 43.55 8.22
C THR A 507 10.25 42.64 7.07
N GLY A 508 11.35 42.98 6.40
CA GLY A 508 11.91 42.19 5.31
C GLY A 508 11.34 42.52 3.93
N PRO A 509 11.75 41.74 2.90
CA PRO A 509 11.25 41.94 1.54
C PRO A 509 9.75 41.67 1.46
N LYS A 510 9.12 42.16 0.39
CA LYS A 510 7.74 41.85 0.07
C LYS A 510 7.58 40.42 -0.38
N MET A 511 6.39 39.83 -0.15
CA MET A 511 6.07 38.48 -0.65
C MET A 511 6.11 38.40 -2.18
N ALA A 512 5.73 39.51 -2.85
CA ALA A 512 5.82 39.67 -4.31
C ALA A 512 5.08 38.57 -5.13
N VAL A 513 4.00 38.02 -4.57
CA VAL A 513 3.14 37.02 -5.20
C VAL A 513 1.70 37.51 -5.22
N SER A 514 1.03 37.33 -6.35
CA SER A 514 -0.40 37.66 -6.50
C SER A 514 -1.29 36.49 -6.08
N PRO A 515 -2.52 36.76 -5.58
CA PRO A 515 -3.48 35.69 -5.27
C PRO A 515 -3.92 34.98 -6.56
N LYS A 516 -4.11 33.67 -6.47
CA LYS A 516 -4.56 32.85 -7.59
C LYS A 516 -6.03 32.47 -7.49
N TYR A 517 -6.49 32.14 -6.31
CA TYR A 517 -7.84 31.64 -6.09
C TYR A 517 -8.72 32.72 -5.49
N LEU A 518 -9.87 32.97 -6.15
CA LEU A 518 -10.95 33.84 -5.67
C LEU A 518 -12.05 32.94 -5.10
N LEU A 519 -12.13 32.87 -3.76
CA LEU A 519 -13.12 32.08 -3.04
C LEU A 519 -14.38 32.91 -2.85
N VAL A 520 -15.51 32.35 -3.26
CA VAL A 520 -16.82 33.06 -3.19
C VAL A 520 -17.94 32.08 -2.81
N PRO A 521 -19.02 32.61 -2.15
CA PRO A 521 -20.25 31.86 -2.04
C PRO A 521 -20.93 31.70 -3.40
N ARG A 522 -21.88 30.79 -3.50
CA ARG A 522 -22.60 30.56 -4.76
C ARG A 522 -23.26 31.84 -5.31
N ALA A 523 -23.68 32.74 -4.43
CA ALA A 523 -24.31 34.03 -4.81
C ALA A 523 -23.38 34.93 -5.64
N LEU A 524 -22.11 35.00 -5.28
CA LEU A 524 -21.10 35.82 -5.96
C LEU A 524 -20.40 35.13 -7.14
N GLN A 525 -20.69 33.89 -7.41
CA GLN A 525 -19.98 33.13 -8.44
C GLN A 525 -20.04 33.76 -9.83
N LEU A 526 -21.24 34.31 -10.21
CA LEU A 526 -21.39 34.96 -11.50
C LEU A 526 -20.55 36.23 -11.58
N THR A 527 -20.60 37.07 -10.54
CA THR A 527 -19.82 38.32 -10.44
C THR A 527 -18.33 38.03 -10.50
N ALA A 528 -17.86 37.04 -9.73
CA ALA A 528 -16.46 36.63 -9.74
C ALA A 528 -15.99 36.17 -11.13
N ARG A 529 -16.80 35.36 -11.83
CA ARG A 529 -16.50 34.94 -13.19
C ARG A 529 -16.49 36.06 -14.20
N GLN A 530 -17.36 37.06 -14.03
CA GLN A 530 -17.40 38.27 -14.87
C GLN A 530 -16.16 39.15 -14.69
N ILE A 531 -15.54 39.13 -13.52
CA ILE A 531 -14.30 39.86 -13.26
C ILE A 531 -13.09 39.14 -13.88
N VAL A 532 -12.97 37.84 -13.67
CA VAL A 532 -11.73 37.12 -13.94
C VAL A 532 -11.64 36.56 -15.38
N TYR A 533 -12.74 36.05 -15.97
CA TYR A 533 -12.65 35.24 -17.20
C TYR A 533 -12.88 36.00 -18.52
N PRO A 534 -13.72 37.04 -18.65
CA PRO A 534 -13.95 37.65 -19.94
C PRO A 534 -12.70 38.31 -20.51
N SER A 535 -12.55 38.26 -21.81
CA SER A 535 -11.46 38.95 -22.52
C SER A 535 -11.63 40.45 -22.60
N MET A 536 -12.89 40.93 -22.49
CA MET A 536 -13.25 42.34 -22.56
C MET A 536 -14.23 42.67 -21.46
N GLU A 537 -14.07 43.79 -20.83
CA GLU A 537 -15.01 44.36 -19.87
C GLU A 537 -15.71 45.60 -20.45
N ARG A 538 -16.91 45.84 -19.95
CA ARG A 538 -17.65 47.04 -20.33
C ARG A 538 -17.38 48.15 -19.31
N ALA A 539 -16.55 49.10 -19.67
CA ALA A 539 -16.35 50.32 -18.91
C ALA A 539 -17.25 51.42 -19.48
N ALA A 540 -18.30 51.81 -18.73
CA ALA A 540 -19.32 52.79 -19.19
C ALA A 540 -19.96 52.39 -20.53
N ASN A 541 -19.63 53.05 -21.61
CA ASN A 541 -20.16 52.77 -22.94
C ASN A 541 -19.12 52.19 -23.92
N ILE A 542 -17.94 51.83 -23.45
CA ILE A 542 -16.83 51.36 -24.25
C ILE A 542 -16.42 49.96 -23.77
N PHE A 543 -16.13 49.05 -24.69
CA PHE A 543 -15.50 47.79 -24.37
C PHE A 543 -13.99 47.99 -24.32
N THR A 544 -13.38 47.66 -23.19
CA THR A 544 -11.92 47.70 -22.97
C THR A 544 -11.42 46.29 -22.71
N GLU A 545 -10.13 46.09 -22.88
CA GLU A 545 -9.49 44.85 -22.52
C GLU A 545 -9.62 44.62 -21.00
N ASN A 546 -9.99 43.39 -20.62
CA ASN A 546 -10.04 43.01 -19.21
C ASN A 546 -8.63 42.72 -18.70
N LEU A 547 -8.03 43.66 -18.02
CA LEU A 547 -6.66 43.52 -17.47
C LEU A 547 -6.60 42.53 -16.30
N GLN A 548 -7.72 42.18 -15.68
CA GLN A 548 -7.79 41.14 -14.67
C GLN A 548 -7.72 39.71 -15.24
N ARG A 549 -7.91 39.59 -16.57
CA ARG A 549 -7.80 38.33 -17.29
C ARG A 549 -6.34 37.97 -17.52
N GLY A 550 -5.62 37.49 -16.79
CA GLY A 550 -4.22 37.12 -16.96
C GLY A 550 -3.54 37.12 -15.63
N ASP A 551 -4.04 37.87 -14.71
CA ASP A 551 -3.79 37.59 -13.31
C ASP A 551 -4.45 36.25 -12.98
N PRO A 552 -3.69 35.32 -12.43
CA PRO A 552 -4.14 33.98 -12.20
C PRO A 552 -5.33 33.98 -11.25
N GLY A 553 -6.53 34.01 -11.78
CA GLY A 553 -7.73 33.97 -10.97
C GLY A 553 -8.58 32.77 -11.33
N ASP A 554 -8.51 31.73 -10.53
CA ASP A 554 -9.51 30.66 -10.59
C ASP A 554 -10.63 30.95 -9.58
N VAL A 555 -11.86 31.04 -10.06
CA VAL A 555 -13.03 31.24 -9.21
C VAL A 555 -13.41 29.91 -8.55
N VAL A 556 -13.28 29.87 -7.25
CA VAL A 556 -13.60 28.72 -6.41
C VAL A 556 -14.88 29.01 -5.62
N THR A 557 -15.90 28.18 -5.83
CA THR A 557 -17.17 28.33 -5.08
C THR A 557 -17.13 27.45 -3.83
N VAL A 558 -17.37 28.06 -2.67
CA VAL A 558 -17.37 27.38 -1.37
C VAL A 558 -18.79 27.05 -0.95
N PRO A 559 -19.20 25.76 -0.97
CA PRO A 559 -20.59 25.37 -0.71
C PRO A 559 -21.03 25.62 0.75
N GLU A 560 -20.11 25.68 1.70
CA GLU A 560 -20.39 25.86 3.12
C GLU A 560 -20.58 27.33 3.55
N TRP A 561 -20.26 28.30 2.68
CA TRP A 561 -20.44 29.70 3.02
C TRP A 561 -21.91 30.10 2.91
N THR A 562 -22.44 30.57 4.03
CA THR A 562 -23.82 31.02 4.14
C THR A 562 -23.96 32.53 3.94
N ASP A 563 -22.90 33.29 4.21
CA ASP A 563 -22.87 34.72 3.87
C ASP A 563 -22.79 34.89 2.37
N ALA A 564 -23.72 35.68 1.81
CA ALA A 564 -23.85 35.87 0.38
C ALA A 564 -22.88 36.93 -0.19
N THR A 565 -22.23 37.70 0.66
CA THR A 565 -21.47 38.92 0.30
C THR A 565 -19.97 38.78 0.59
N ASP A 566 -19.58 37.87 1.47
CA ASP A 566 -18.18 37.59 1.81
C ASP A 566 -17.40 36.96 0.67
N TRP A 567 -16.14 37.30 0.57
CA TRP A 567 -15.22 36.68 -0.38
C TRP A 567 -13.79 36.64 0.15
N ALA A 568 -12.93 35.80 -0.41
CA ALA A 568 -11.54 35.71 -0.02
C ALA A 568 -10.62 35.48 -1.21
N ALA A 569 -9.37 35.87 -1.04
CA ALA A 569 -8.29 35.65 -1.98
C ALA A 569 -7.21 34.73 -1.37
N VAL A 570 -6.75 33.75 -2.12
CA VAL A 570 -5.73 32.81 -1.66
C VAL A 570 -4.65 32.67 -2.73
N VAL A 571 -3.39 32.72 -2.32
CA VAL A 571 -2.24 32.47 -3.17
C VAL A 571 -2.17 30.97 -3.50
N ASP A 572 -1.50 30.60 -4.61
CA ASP A 572 -1.26 29.18 -4.91
C ASP A 572 -0.46 28.53 -3.77
N PRO A 573 -1.01 27.51 -3.10
CA PRO A 573 -0.35 26.87 -1.96
C PRO A 573 0.96 26.17 -2.35
N ARG A 574 1.21 25.97 -3.64
CA ARG A 574 2.50 25.43 -4.14
C ARG A 574 3.62 26.48 -4.08
N ILE A 575 3.27 27.77 -4.07
CA ILE A 575 4.22 28.89 -3.98
C ILE A 575 4.38 29.31 -2.52
N VAL A 576 3.27 29.61 -1.86
CA VAL A 576 3.24 30.00 -0.44
C VAL A 576 2.14 29.21 0.25
N PRO A 577 2.46 28.14 0.98
CA PRO A 577 1.47 27.32 1.66
C PRO A 577 0.92 28.04 2.91
N GLY A 578 -0.37 28.31 2.93
CA GLY A 578 -1.04 28.93 4.07
C GLY A 578 -1.82 27.95 4.94
N ILE A 579 -2.65 27.10 4.31
CA ILE A 579 -3.55 26.18 4.98
C ILE A 579 -3.08 24.74 4.74
N TYR A 580 -3.09 23.94 5.79
CA TYR A 580 -2.72 22.54 5.75
C TYR A 580 -3.87 21.63 6.17
N VAL A 581 -3.96 20.49 5.52
CA VAL A 581 -4.82 19.36 5.90
C VAL A 581 -3.92 18.16 6.18
N GLY A 582 -3.73 17.85 7.46
CA GLY A 582 -2.98 16.68 7.91
C GLY A 582 -3.86 15.44 8.00
N GLU A 583 -3.37 14.32 7.50
CA GLU A 583 -4.01 13.02 7.61
C GLU A 583 -3.06 11.98 8.22
N ARG A 584 -3.61 10.95 8.88
CA ARG A 584 -2.81 9.88 9.49
C ARG A 584 -3.05 8.52 8.84
N PHE A 585 -4.28 8.18 8.51
CA PHE A 585 -4.71 6.89 7.97
C PHE A 585 -5.30 6.99 6.57
N GLY A 586 -5.03 8.07 5.87
CA GLY A 586 -5.60 8.41 4.58
C GLY A 586 -6.58 9.57 4.63
N LEU A 587 -6.67 10.26 3.52
CA LEU A 587 -7.55 11.43 3.35
C LEU A 587 -9.03 11.04 3.31
N MET A 588 -9.33 9.81 2.91
CA MET A 588 -10.69 9.25 2.86
C MET A 588 -11.04 8.56 4.16
N PRO A 589 -12.31 8.60 4.58
CA PRO A 589 -12.76 7.86 5.74
C PRO A 589 -12.67 6.35 5.49
N GLU A 590 -12.18 5.61 6.47
CA GLU A 590 -12.14 4.16 6.44
C GLU A 590 -13.39 3.56 7.07
N VAL A 591 -13.96 2.54 6.42
CA VAL A 591 -15.07 1.76 6.96
C VAL A 591 -14.53 0.47 7.59
N PHE A 592 -14.96 0.19 8.81
CA PHE A 592 -14.69 -1.03 9.54
C PHE A 592 -16.00 -1.73 9.88
N ILE A 593 -15.99 -3.06 9.84
CA ILE A 593 -17.12 -3.87 10.27
C ILE A 593 -16.70 -4.67 11.48
N ALA A 594 -17.54 -4.68 12.52
CA ALA A 594 -17.49 -5.61 13.63
C ALA A 594 -18.67 -6.57 13.49
N GLY A 595 -18.41 -7.86 13.45
CA GLY A 595 -19.41 -8.89 13.21
C GLY A 595 -18.91 -10.31 13.48
N ASP A 596 -17.90 -10.46 14.33
CA ASP A 596 -17.53 -11.74 14.92
C ASP A 596 -18.61 -12.21 15.88
N GLU A 597 -18.84 -13.53 16.01
CA GLU A 597 -19.72 -14.13 17.03
C GLU A 597 -19.37 -13.68 18.46
N LEU A 598 -18.08 -13.41 18.71
CA LEU A 598 -17.57 -12.89 19.98
C LEU A 598 -17.68 -11.37 20.10
N SER A 599 -18.17 -10.68 19.07
CA SER A 599 -18.38 -9.23 19.13
C SER A 599 -19.51 -8.92 20.13
N PRO A 600 -19.31 -7.98 21.08
CA PRO A 600 -20.37 -7.59 22.02
C PRO A 600 -21.67 -7.15 21.33
N ALA A 601 -21.57 -6.55 20.14
CA ALA A 601 -22.73 -6.10 19.38
C ALA A 601 -23.56 -7.26 18.81
N VAL A 602 -22.91 -8.31 18.31
CA VAL A 602 -23.59 -9.52 17.84
C VAL A 602 -24.18 -10.26 19.03
N PHE A 603 -23.42 -10.43 20.12
CA PHE A 603 -23.88 -11.17 21.31
C PHE A 603 -25.05 -10.50 22.05
N THR A 604 -25.12 -9.16 22.08
CA THR A 604 -26.16 -8.45 22.84
C THR A 604 -27.34 -7.98 22.00
N ASN A 605 -27.17 -7.78 20.70
CA ASN A 605 -28.15 -7.08 19.87
C ASN A 605 -28.36 -7.72 18.48
N ASP A 606 -27.72 -8.86 18.17
CA ASP A 606 -27.72 -9.51 16.84
C ASP A 606 -27.40 -8.54 15.70
N GLU A 607 -26.45 -7.61 15.96
CA GLU A 607 -26.08 -6.57 15.00
C GLU A 607 -24.58 -6.57 14.66
N HIS A 608 -24.26 -6.51 13.38
CA HIS A 608 -22.96 -6.15 12.88
C HIS A 608 -22.86 -4.62 12.82
N ARG A 609 -21.74 -4.03 13.23
CA ARG A 609 -21.56 -2.58 13.24
C ARG A 609 -20.64 -2.13 12.13
N LEU A 610 -21.16 -1.28 11.24
CA LEU A 610 -20.39 -0.54 10.25
C LEU A 610 -19.90 0.75 10.90
N LYS A 611 -18.60 0.82 11.23
CA LYS A 611 -17.98 2.01 11.82
C LYS A 611 -17.20 2.74 10.74
N VAL A 612 -17.41 4.04 10.61
CA VAL A 612 -16.55 4.95 9.86
C VAL A 612 -15.60 5.67 10.81
N ARG A 613 -14.35 5.79 10.40
CA ARG A 613 -13.29 6.47 11.15
C ARG A 613 -12.54 7.41 10.23
N HIS A 614 -12.30 8.64 10.70
CA HIS A 614 -11.56 9.66 9.99
C HIS A 614 -10.72 10.47 10.99
N PHE A 615 -9.41 10.57 10.78
CA PHE A 615 -8.51 11.38 11.60
C PHE A 615 -7.95 12.51 10.75
N LEU A 616 -8.26 13.73 11.13
CA LEU A 616 -7.86 14.94 10.40
C LEU A 616 -7.31 15.98 11.36
N ALA A 617 -6.32 16.73 10.87
CA ALA A 617 -5.88 17.99 11.45
C ALA A 617 -5.97 19.07 10.36
N VAL A 618 -6.65 20.18 10.64
CA VAL A 618 -6.72 21.31 9.70
C VAL A 618 -6.25 22.55 10.46
N TRP A 619 -5.23 23.23 9.90
CA TRP A 619 -4.65 24.41 10.54
C TRP A 619 -4.14 25.40 9.51
N VAL A 620 -3.93 26.62 9.97
CA VAL A 620 -3.25 27.68 9.21
C VAL A 620 -1.83 27.79 9.74
N ASN A 621 -0.86 27.67 8.84
CA ASN A 621 0.54 27.84 9.16
C ASN A 621 1.07 29.24 8.83
N ASP A 622 0.48 29.87 7.78
CA ASP A 622 0.86 31.19 7.32
C ASP A 622 -0.38 32.01 6.97
N PHE A 623 -0.51 33.20 7.54
CA PHE A 623 -1.60 34.14 7.24
C PHE A 623 -1.36 34.97 5.97
N ARG A 624 -0.11 35.18 5.56
CA ARG A 624 0.28 36.10 4.49
C ARG A 624 -0.34 35.78 3.12
N PRO A 625 -0.46 34.49 2.69
CA PRO A 625 -1.08 34.14 1.43
C PRO A 625 -2.62 34.20 1.45
N LEU A 626 -3.22 34.57 2.59
CA LEU A 626 -4.66 34.57 2.81
C LEU A 626 -5.16 35.98 3.02
N HIS A 627 -6.19 36.39 2.28
CA HIS A 627 -6.84 37.68 2.44
C HIS A 627 -8.35 37.50 2.39
N LYS A 628 -9.08 38.15 3.28
CA LYS A 628 -10.55 38.07 3.32
C LYS A 628 -11.17 39.46 3.23
N SER A 629 -12.33 39.55 2.56
CA SER A 629 -13.25 40.67 2.66
C SER A 629 -14.52 40.21 3.37
N ASN A 630 -14.74 40.71 4.57
CA ASN A 630 -15.90 40.44 5.42
C ASN A 630 -16.91 41.60 5.24
N VAL A 631 -17.83 41.42 4.29
CA VAL A 631 -18.73 42.44 3.83
C VAL A 631 -20.00 42.40 4.67
N ALA A 632 -20.39 43.55 5.25
CA ALA A 632 -21.67 43.62 5.94
C ALA A 632 -22.80 43.29 4.97
N GLY A 633 -23.59 42.25 5.31
CA GLY A 633 -24.72 41.78 4.52
C GLY A 633 -25.93 42.70 4.57
#